data_a682964bee8e53d0d02162f8339d786b
#
_entry.id   a682964bee8e53d0d02162f8339d786b
#
_cell.length_a   1.000
_cell.length_b   1.000
_cell.length_c   1.000
_cell.angle_alpha   90.00
_cell.angle_beta   90.00
_cell.angle_gamma   90.00
#
_symmetry.space_group_name_H-M   'P 1'
#
loop_
_entity.id
_entity.type
_entity.pdbx_description
1 polymer ?
#
loop_
_entity_poly.entity_id
_entity_poly.type
_entity_poly.pdbx_seq_one_letter_code
_entity_poly.pdbx_strand_id
1 'polypeptide(L)'
;MEGFSGFKVLGFDTETTGLDPRKDRIVQYAFVGVDEDGGKIVIDSLVDPCMAIPPSSTGVHGISNKDVEGCQPFKEQAGIISEIIDGAVIVGHNVKKFDWKFVEMEYIRCGLQPPSPHSIIDTLELARKFRIPGRHKLGTLCKKYGIVLDRAHSADADAAATLVLLWKMLDEYSDLIGNDVAGLLQSNQSNDGFGSDNGEIGDAAIISFGKYSGLAFPKIMSLDPKLSLIHI
;
A
#
# COMPACT_ATOMS: atom_id res chain seq x y z
N MET A 1 13.85 -3.37 -17.40
CA MET A 1 12.56 -3.85 -16.84
C MET A 1 12.42 -5.38 -16.82
N GLU A 2 13.49 -6.12 -17.21
CA GLU A 2 13.44 -7.58 -17.30
C GLU A 2 13.06 -8.30 -15.98
N GLY A 3 13.43 -7.74 -14.82
CA GLY A 3 13.15 -8.37 -13.53
C GLY A 3 11.69 -8.34 -13.03
N PHE A 4 10.81 -7.58 -13.68
CA PHE A 4 9.37 -7.50 -13.35
C PHE A 4 8.47 -8.09 -14.45
N SER A 5 9.06 -8.71 -15.47
CA SER A 5 8.31 -9.34 -16.56
C SER A 5 7.44 -10.48 -16.03
N GLY A 6 6.17 -10.51 -16.43
CA GLY A 6 5.21 -11.51 -15.97
C GLY A 6 4.59 -11.23 -14.60
N PHE A 7 4.86 -10.06 -14.00
CA PHE A 7 4.19 -9.62 -12.79
C PHE A 7 3.25 -8.45 -13.08
N LYS A 8 2.12 -8.43 -12.40
CA LYS A 8 1.30 -7.24 -12.23
C LYS A 8 2.05 -6.27 -11.30
N VAL A 9 2.39 -5.07 -11.79
CA VAL A 9 3.18 -4.07 -11.03
C VAL A 9 2.39 -2.79 -10.89
N LEU A 10 2.08 -2.41 -9.65
CA LEU A 10 1.17 -1.32 -9.35
C LEU A 10 1.81 -0.32 -8.39
N GLY A 11 1.91 0.94 -8.81
CA GLY A 11 2.04 2.07 -7.91
C GLY A 11 0.77 2.19 -7.08
N PHE A 12 0.92 2.41 -5.78
CA PHE A 12 -0.19 2.45 -4.82
C PHE A 12 -0.01 3.61 -3.86
N ASP A 13 -1.09 4.34 -3.62
CA ASP A 13 -1.16 5.42 -2.65
C ASP A 13 -2.58 5.55 -2.10
N THR A 14 -2.74 6.13 -0.90
CA THR A 14 -4.03 6.35 -0.25
C THR A 14 -4.13 7.72 0.39
N GLU A 15 -5.33 8.33 0.31
CA GLU A 15 -5.68 9.48 1.14
C GLU A 15 -6.57 9.03 2.29
N THR A 16 -6.42 9.68 3.45
CA THR A 16 -7.02 9.20 4.71
C THR A 16 -7.59 10.34 5.55
N THR A 17 -8.52 10.01 6.47
CA THR A 17 -9.07 10.99 7.42
C THR A 17 -8.08 11.45 8.47
N GLY A 18 -6.89 10.81 8.57
CA GLY A 18 -5.85 11.15 9.53
C GLY A 18 -4.67 10.19 9.45
N LEU A 19 -3.85 10.11 10.50
CA LEU A 19 -2.55 9.41 10.47
C LEU A 19 -2.52 8.10 11.29
N ASP A 20 -3.55 7.81 12.07
CA ASP A 20 -3.60 6.60 12.91
C ASP A 20 -4.55 5.56 12.29
N PRO A 21 -4.06 4.50 11.65
CA PRO A 21 -4.90 3.50 10.98
C PRO A 21 -5.89 2.80 11.91
N ARG A 22 -5.69 2.88 13.24
CA ARG A 22 -6.63 2.32 14.23
C ARG A 22 -7.87 3.20 14.45
N LYS A 23 -7.81 4.48 14.07
CA LYS A 23 -8.88 5.47 14.28
C LYS A 23 -9.38 6.07 12.99
N ASP A 24 -8.47 6.28 12.06
CA ASP A 24 -8.70 6.95 10.81
C ASP A 24 -9.05 5.94 9.69
N ARG A 25 -9.59 6.44 8.60
CA ARG A 25 -10.16 5.65 7.51
C ARG A 25 -9.60 6.11 6.17
N ILE A 26 -9.60 5.21 5.19
CA ILE A 26 -9.30 5.54 3.79
C ILE A 26 -10.45 6.36 3.21
N VAL A 27 -10.14 7.44 2.48
CA VAL A 27 -11.08 8.27 1.73
C VAL A 27 -10.87 8.21 0.22
N GLN A 28 -9.66 7.84 -0.22
CA GLN A 28 -9.31 7.58 -1.61
C GLN A 28 -8.21 6.53 -1.67
N TYR A 29 -8.23 5.69 -2.69
CA TYR A 29 -7.10 4.82 -3.04
C TYR A 29 -6.88 4.85 -4.54
N ALA A 30 -5.63 4.69 -4.97
CA ALA A 30 -5.30 4.59 -6.37
C ALA A 30 -4.28 3.49 -6.64
N PHE A 31 -4.48 2.80 -7.77
CA PHE A 31 -3.53 1.85 -8.36
C PHE A 31 -3.21 2.28 -9.78
N VAL A 32 -1.95 2.46 -10.09
CA VAL A 32 -1.48 2.86 -11.42
C VAL A 32 -0.33 1.96 -11.83
N GLY A 33 -0.44 1.29 -12.98
CA GLY A 33 0.63 0.40 -13.41
C GLY A 33 0.27 -0.46 -14.61
N VAL A 34 0.73 -1.69 -14.59
CA VAL A 34 0.53 -2.67 -15.66
C VAL A 34 0.19 -4.05 -15.11
N ASP A 35 -0.59 -4.80 -15.87
CA ASP A 35 -0.82 -6.23 -15.62
C ASP A 35 0.36 -7.11 -16.08
N GLU A 36 0.21 -8.41 -15.97
CA GLU A 36 1.21 -9.41 -16.32
C GLU A 36 1.57 -9.39 -17.81
N ASP A 37 0.63 -8.98 -18.66
CA ASP A 37 0.77 -8.90 -20.13
C ASP A 37 1.23 -7.50 -20.61
N GLY A 38 1.39 -6.55 -19.68
CA GLY A 38 1.76 -5.15 -19.94
C GLY A 38 0.58 -4.24 -20.27
N GLY A 39 -0.66 -4.72 -20.08
CA GLY A 39 -1.87 -3.92 -20.17
C GLY A 39 -1.91 -2.85 -19.08
N LYS A 40 -2.35 -1.64 -19.42
CA LYS A 40 -2.38 -0.51 -18.50
C LYS A 40 -3.49 -0.67 -17.46
N ILE A 41 -3.15 -0.50 -16.19
CA ILE A 41 -4.08 -0.41 -15.07
C ILE A 41 -4.05 1.03 -14.53
N VAL A 42 -5.22 1.66 -14.44
CA VAL A 42 -5.42 2.94 -13.75
C VAL A 42 -6.75 2.88 -13.03
N ILE A 43 -6.67 2.86 -11.72
CA ILE A 43 -7.82 2.83 -10.81
C ILE A 43 -7.62 3.95 -9.81
N ASP A 44 -8.63 4.78 -9.67
CA ASP A 44 -8.71 5.87 -8.71
C ASP A 44 -10.15 5.89 -8.18
N SER A 45 -10.32 5.69 -6.88
CA SER A 45 -11.65 5.54 -6.29
C SER A 45 -11.76 6.25 -4.95
N LEU A 46 -12.82 7.04 -4.82
CA LEU A 46 -13.26 7.58 -3.54
C LEU A 46 -13.97 6.51 -2.71
N VAL A 47 -13.80 6.62 -1.40
CA VAL A 47 -14.38 5.73 -0.41
C VAL A 47 -15.15 6.55 0.61
N ASP A 48 -16.40 6.19 0.91
CA ASP A 48 -17.08 6.72 2.10
C ASP A 48 -16.39 6.17 3.36
N PRO A 49 -15.70 7.04 4.16
CA PRO A 49 -15.02 6.58 5.37
C PRO A 49 -15.99 6.20 6.50
N CYS A 50 -17.31 6.39 6.32
CA CYS A 50 -18.33 6.24 7.35
C CYS A 50 -18.04 7.08 8.60
N MET A 51 -17.32 8.18 8.45
CA MET A 51 -17.04 9.17 9.49
C MET A 51 -16.73 10.54 8.86
N ALA A 52 -16.81 11.60 9.65
CA ALA A 52 -16.46 12.92 9.16
C ALA A 52 -14.96 13.04 8.81
N ILE A 53 -14.67 13.61 7.64
CA ILE A 53 -13.31 13.96 7.22
C ILE A 53 -12.92 15.26 7.94
N PRO A 54 -11.86 15.27 8.75
CA PRO A 54 -11.40 16.48 9.43
C PRO A 54 -10.95 17.56 8.43
N PRO A 55 -11.20 18.85 8.71
CA PRO A 55 -10.74 19.94 7.84
C PRO A 55 -9.22 19.95 7.61
N SER A 56 -8.44 19.45 8.58
CA SER A 56 -6.98 19.31 8.46
C SER A 56 -6.60 18.31 7.35
N SER A 57 -7.34 17.21 7.20
CA SER A 57 -7.10 16.19 6.17
C SER A 57 -7.58 16.69 4.81
N THR A 58 -8.79 17.30 4.74
CA THR A 58 -9.25 18.00 3.52
C THR A 58 -8.25 19.07 3.07
N GLY A 59 -7.63 19.78 4.00
CA GLY A 59 -6.59 20.77 3.66
C GLY A 59 -5.32 20.19 3.03
N VAL A 60 -5.08 18.88 3.18
CA VAL A 60 -3.94 18.16 2.56
C VAL A 60 -4.32 17.61 1.19
N HIS A 61 -5.34 16.79 1.09
CA HIS A 61 -5.70 16.05 -0.13
C HIS A 61 -6.88 16.65 -0.91
N GLY A 62 -7.53 17.67 -0.38
CA GLY A 62 -8.64 18.36 -1.05
C GLY A 62 -10.00 17.67 -0.98
N ILE A 63 -10.07 16.42 -0.54
CA ILE A 63 -11.33 15.65 -0.48
C ILE A 63 -12.12 16.07 0.76
N SER A 64 -13.37 16.46 0.55
CA SER A 64 -14.31 16.89 1.59
C SER A 64 -15.38 15.83 1.85
N ASN A 65 -16.16 16.00 2.93
CA ASN A 65 -17.31 15.13 3.21
C ASN A 65 -18.33 15.11 2.05
N LYS A 66 -18.44 16.19 1.29
CA LYS A 66 -19.34 16.28 0.14
C LYS A 66 -18.87 15.39 -1.02
N ASP A 67 -17.57 15.26 -1.21
CA ASP A 67 -17.00 14.51 -2.34
C ASP A 67 -17.18 13.00 -2.16
N VAL A 68 -17.25 12.53 -0.92
CA VAL A 68 -17.48 11.10 -0.58
C VAL A 68 -18.94 10.76 -0.33
N GLU A 69 -19.84 11.75 -0.38
CA GLU A 69 -21.28 11.54 -0.20
C GLU A 69 -21.83 10.67 -1.33
N GLY A 70 -22.40 9.52 -0.98
CA GLY A 70 -22.92 8.53 -1.93
C GLY A 70 -21.86 7.59 -2.52
N CYS A 71 -20.57 7.75 -2.15
CA CYS A 71 -19.57 6.76 -2.47
C CYS A 71 -19.78 5.46 -1.67
N GLN A 72 -19.31 4.35 -2.22
CA GLN A 72 -19.36 3.07 -1.51
C GLN A 72 -18.34 3.06 -0.36
N PRO A 73 -18.71 2.50 0.81
CA PRO A 73 -17.78 2.28 1.89
C PRO A 73 -16.75 1.21 1.52
N PHE A 74 -15.61 1.19 2.23
CA PHE A 74 -14.50 0.26 1.96
C PHE A 74 -14.96 -1.20 1.88
N LYS A 75 -15.88 -1.63 2.74
CA LYS A 75 -16.41 -2.99 2.78
C LYS A 75 -16.99 -3.45 1.45
N GLU A 76 -17.68 -2.57 0.73
CA GLU A 76 -18.27 -2.89 -0.57
C GLU A 76 -17.25 -2.93 -1.70
N GLN A 77 -16.11 -2.24 -1.54
CA GLN A 77 -15.01 -2.20 -2.50
C GLN A 77 -13.94 -3.26 -2.21
N ALA A 78 -13.92 -3.87 -1.02
CA ALA A 78 -12.86 -4.76 -0.56
C ALA A 78 -12.59 -5.96 -1.50
N GLY A 79 -13.64 -6.54 -2.09
CA GLY A 79 -13.49 -7.64 -3.05
C GLY A 79 -12.68 -7.24 -4.28
N ILE A 80 -13.02 -6.10 -4.89
CA ILE A 80 -12.30 -5.57 -6.05
C ILE A 80 -10.86 -5.21 -5.67
N ILE A 81 -10.65 -4.60 -4.50
CA ILE A 81 -9.30 -4.27 -4.01
C ILE A 81 -8.47 -5.53 -3.83
N SER A 82 -9.04 -6.63 -3.32
CA SER A 82 -8.34 -7.91 -3.22
C SER A 82 -7.91 -8.45 -4.59
N GLU A 83 -8.80 -8.45 -5.58
CA GLU A 83 -8.49 -8.90 -6.95
C GLU A 83 -7.37 -8.10 -7.61
N ILE A 84 -7.31 -6.78 -7.31
CA ILE A 84 -6.25 -5.91 -7.81
C ILE A 84 -4.91 -6.23 -7.16
N ILE A 85 -4.90 -6.41 -5.84
CA ILE A 85 -3.68 -6.55 -5.03
C ILE A 85 -3.13 -7.97 -5.06
N ASP A 86 -3.98 -9.00 -5.08
CA ASP A 86 -3.52 -10.39 -4.98
C ASP A 86 -2.52 -10.74 -6.08
N GLY A 87 -1.36 -11.25 -5.66
CA GLY A 87 -0.25 -11.60 -6.55
C GLY A 87 0.47 -10.41 -7.19
N ALA A 88 0.05 -9.16 -6.97
CA ALA A 88 0.71 -7.99 -7.53
C ALA A 88 1.98 -7.61 -6.77
N VAL A 89 2.92 -6.97 -7.47
CA VAL A 89 4.01 -6.20 -6.88
C VAL A 89 3.47 -4.79 -6.60
N ILE A 90 3.31 -4.46 -5.35
CA ILE A 90 2.84 -3.15 -4.89
C ILE A 90 4.04 -2.22 -4.66
N VAL A 91 4.01 -1.05 -5.25
CA VAL A 91 5.06 -0.03 -5.13
C VAL A 91 4.47 1.22 -4.51
N GLY A 92 4.99 1.68 -3.39
CA GLY A 92 4.52 2.90 -2.73
C GLY A 92 5.65 3.69 -2.08
N HIS A 93 5.35 4.89 -1.60
CA HIS A 93 6.31 5.73 -0.90
C HIS A 93 5.95 5.82 0.59
N ASN A 94 6.73 5.20 1.46
CA ASN A 94 6.40 4.94 2.86
C ASN A 94 5.21 3.97 3.04
N VAL A 95 4.90 3.23 2.01
CA VAL A 95 3.71 2.37 1.90
C VAL A 95 3.64 1.32 3.00
N LYS A 96 4.77 0.69 3.35
CA LYS A 96 4.82 -0.34 4.39
C LYS A 96 4.42 0.19 5.78
N LYS A 97 4.73 1.46 6.06
CA LYS A 97 4.48 2.08 7.37
C LYS A 97 3.21 2.90 7.42
N PHE A 98 2.63 3.24 6.28
CA PHE A 98 1.44 4.05 6.19
C PHE A 98 0.32 3.35 5.43
N ASP A 99 0.27 3.40 4.11
CA ASP A 99 -0.85 2.96 3.29
C ASP A 99 -1.23 1.50 3.55
N TRP A 100 -0.25 0.61 3.61
CA TRP A 100 -0.50 -0.81 3.86
C TRP A 100 -1.13 -1.07 5.23
N LYS A 101 -0.79 -0.25 6.24
CA LYS A 101 -1.41 -0.33 7.56
C LYS A 101 -2.89 0.06 7.55
N PHE A 102 -3.25 1.01 6.72
CA PHE A 102 -4.65 1.38 6.51
C PHE A 102 -5.40 0.27 5.79
N VAL A 103 -4.83 -0.32 4.73
CA VAL A 103 -5.43 -1.47 4.05
C VAL A 103 -5.68 -2.62 5.04
N GLU A 104 -4.64 -3.08 5.75
CA GLU A 104 -4.77 -4.15 6.75
C GLU A 104 -5.90 -3.84 7.75
N MET A 105 -5.96 -2.60 8.26
CA MET A 105 -6.94 -2.22 9.27
C MET A 105 -8.37 -2.13 8.71
N GLU A 106 -8.54 -1.66 7.47
CA GLU A 106 -9.86 -1.64 6.81
C GLU A 106 -10.40 -3.05 6.60
N TYR A 107 -9.56 -4.00 6.16
CA TYR A 107 -9.97 -5.40 6.03
C TYR A 107 -10.34 -6.02 7.38
N ILE A 108 -9.55 -5.76 8.43
CA ILE A 108 -9.87 -6.21 9.80
C ILE A 108 -11.24 -5.69 10.24
N ARG A 109 -11.53 -4.40 10.02
CA ARG A 109 -12.84 -3.80 10.34
C ARG A 109 -13.99 -4.45 9.60
N CYS A 110 -13.75 -4.85 8.36
CA CYS A 110 -14.75 -5.55 7.56
C CYS A 110 -14.93 -7.03 7.95
N GLY A 111 -14.10 -7.57 8.84
CA GLY A 111 -14.06 -9.00 9.16
C GLY A 111 -13.53 -9.84 8.00
N LEU A 112 -12.75 -9.25 7.09
CA LEU A 112 -12.17 -9.88 5.92
C LEU A 112 -10.67 -10.10 6.11
N GLN A 113 -10.13 -11.07 5.39
CA GLN A 113 -8.69 -11.28 5.32
C GLN A 113 -8.07 -10.23 4.39
N PRO A 114 -6.99 -9.54 4.80
CA PRO A 114 -6.24 -8.66 3.91
C PRO A 114 -5.70 -9.42 2.68
N PRO A 115 -5.60 -8.76 1.52
CA PRO A 115 -5.06 -9.37 0.32
C PRO A 115 -3.56 -9.71 0.46
N SER A 116 -3.09 -10.65 -0.34
CA SER A 116 -1.71 -11.12 -0.35
C SER A 116 -0.98 -10.64 -1.62
N PRO A 117 -0.31 -9.47 -1.60
CA PRO A 117 0.54 -9.07 -2.70
C PRO A 117 1.75 -10.00 -2.81
N HIS A 118 2.28 -10.17 -4.05
CA HIS A 118 3.52 -10.90 -4.26
C HIS A 118 4.68 -10.27 -3.46
N SER A 119 4.78 -8.95 -3.54
CA SER A 119 5.73 -8.17 -2.74
C SER A 119 5.28 -6.72 -2.58
N ILE A 120 5.85 -6.02 -1.58
CA ILE A 120 5.66 -4.59 -1.38
C ILE A 120 7.02 -3.90 -1.42
N ILE A 121 7.21 -3.01 -2.39
CA ILE A 121 8.42 -2.22 -2.57
C ILE A 121 8.17 -0.80 -2.06
N ASP A 122 8.95 -0.38 -1.07
CA ASP A 122 8.84 0.95 -0.47
C ASP A 122 9.99 1.85 -0.98
N THR A 123 9.67 2.84 -1.80
CA THR A 123 10.65 3.75 -2.40
C THR A 123 11.34 4.64 -1.36
N LEU A 124 10.72 4.90 -0.20
CA LEU A 124 11.38 5.60 0.91
C LEU A 124 12.48 4.72 1.54
N GLU A 125 12.22 3.42 1.70
CA GLU A 125 13.22 2.47 2.20
C GLU A 125 14.38 2.33 1.21
N LEU A 126 14.08 2.25 -0.09
CA LEU A 126 15.11 2.22 -1.14
C LEU A 126 15.94 3.50 -1.16
N ALA A 127 15.32 4.69 -1.04
CA ALA A 127 16.04 5.94 -0.99
C ALA A 127 17.04 5.99 0.18
N ARG A 128 16.68 5.41 1.32
CA ARG A 128 17.56 5.28 2.49
C ARG A 128 18.67 4.23 2.25
N LYS A 129 18.31 3.08 1.69
CA LYS A 129 19.25 1.99 1.35
C LYS A 129 20.34 2.47 0.38
N PHE A 130 19.96 3.21 -0.64
CA PHE A 130 20.89 3.80 -1.63
C PHE A 130 21.58 5.06 -1.13
N ARG A 131 21.28 5.52 0.09
CA ARG A 131 21.84 6.73 0.68
C ARG A 131 21.68 7.96 -0.23
N ILE A 132 20.53 8.09 -0.88
CA ILE A 132 20.24 9.23 -1.76
C ILE A 132 20.37 10.53 -0.94
N PRO A 133 21.15 11.52 -1.38
CA PRO A 133 21.34 12.75 -0.60
C PRO A 133 20.07 13.59 -0.50
N GLY A 134 19.83 14.19 0.67
CA GLY A 134 18.76 15.14 0.89
C GLY A 134 17.54 14.54 1.62
N ARG A 135 16.41 15.24 1.53
CA ARG A 135 15.15 14.78 2.13
C ARG A 135 14.49 13.76 1.22
N HIS A 136 13.93 12.70 1.81
CA HIS A 136 13.32 11.61 1.08
C HIS A 136 11.79 11.69 1.02
N LYS A 137 11.18 12.89 1.09
CA LYS A 137 9.76 13.05 0.78
C LYS A 137 9.53 12.82 -0.71
N LEU A 138 8.39 12.23 -1.10
CA LEU A 138 8.06 11.92 -2.50
C LEU A 138 8.31 13.13 -3.42
N GLY A 139 7.68 14.28 -3.15
CA GLY A 139 7.86 15.48 -3.97
C GLY A 139 9.31 15.98 -4.06
N THR A 140 10.14 15.76 -3.01
CA THR A 140 11.57 16.11 -3.06
C THR A 140 12.34 15.18 -3.99
N LEU A 141 12.06 13.87 -3.92
CA LEU A 141 12.68 12.89 -4.81
C LEU A 141 12.19 13.07 -6.25
N CYS A 142 10.89 13.30 -6.46
CA CYS A 142 10.35 13.61 -7.79
C CYS A 142 11.08 14.79 -8.42
N LYS A 143 11.24 15.89 -7.69
CA LYS A 143 12.00 17.06 -8.14
C LYS A 143 13.46 16.72 -8.50
N LYS A 144 14.13 15.91 -7.68
CA LYS A 144 15.51 15.46 -7.94
C LYS A 144 15.62 14.65 -9.22
N TYR A 145 14.64 13.78 -9.48
CA TYR A 145 14.62 12.88 -10.66
C TYR A 145 13.93 13.46 -11.89
N GLY A 146 13.53 14.75 -11.84
CA GLY A 146 12.83 15.40 -12.96
C GLY A 146 11.46 14.81 -13.25
N ILE A 147 10.80 14.23 -12.23
CA ILE A 147 9.44 13.71 -12.31
C ILE A 147 8.47 14.86 -12.04
N VAL A 148 7.57 15.10 -13.00
CA VAL A 148 6.52 16.12 -12.86
C VAL A 148 5.43 15.56 -11.96
N LEU A 149 5.09 16.28 -10.90
CA LEU A 149 4.05 15.92 -9.94
C LEU A 149 3.11 17.13 -9.82
N ASP A 150 2.20 17.29 -10.80
CA ASP A 150 1.34 18.47 -10.93
C ASP A 150 0.22 18.51 -9.89
N ARG A 151 -0.20 17.33 -9.38
CA ARG A 151 -1.27 17.17 -8.41
C ARG A 151 -0.79 16.37 -7.19
N ALA A 152 0.22 16.91 -6.49
CA ALA A 152 0.66 16.32 -5.22
C ALA A 152 -0.53 16.21 -4.25
N HIS A 153 -0.60 15.10 -3.49
CA HIS A 153 -1.72 14.74 -2.63
C HIS A 153 -3.02 14.42 -3.40
N SER A 154 -2.86 13.80 -4.56
CA SER A 154 -3.91 13.08 -5.27
C SER A 154 -3.39 11.66 -5.47
N ALA A 155 -4.09 10.66 -4.93
CA ALA A 155 -3.58 9.30 -4.83
C ALA A 155 -3.13 8.72 -6.19
N ASP A 156 -3.84 9.03 -7.28
CA ASP A 156 -3.47 8.58 -8.63
C ASP A 156 -2.14 9.18 -9.12
N ALA A 157 -1.92 10.48 -8.85
CA ALA A 157 -0.69 11.17 -9.24
C ALA A 157 0.51 10.70 -8.39
N ASP A 158 0.32 10.52 -7.07
CA ASP A 158 1.37 10.06 -6.16
C ASP A 158 1.72 8.59 -6.43
N ALA A 159 0.73 7.72 -6.71
CA ALA A 159 0.95 6.33 -7.13
C ALA A 159 1.75 6.25 -8.45
N ALA A 160 1.36 7.02 -9.47
CA ALA A 160 2.07 7.06 -10.75
C ALA A 160 3.50 7.60 -10.59
N ALA A 161 3.69 8.68 -9.84
CA ALA A 161 4.99 9.28 -9.59
C ALA A 161 5.91 8.32 -8.83
N THR A 162 5.38 7.57 -7.87
CA THR A 162 6.13 6.58 -7.10
C THR A 162 6.64 5.45 -7.98
N LEU A 163 5.84 4.99 -8.93
CA LEU A 163 6.26 3.95 -9.88
C LEU A 163 7.39 4.45 -10.80
N VAL A 164 7.25 5.67 -11.34
CA VAL A 164 8.31 6.30 -12.15
C VAL A 164 9.57 6.51 -11.31
N LEU A 165 9.43 6.93 -10.05
CA LEU A 165 10.54 7.10 -9.12
C LEU A 165 11.29 5.79 -8.90
N LEU A 166 10.58 4.68 -8.69
CA LEU A 166 11.19 3.35 -8.58
C LEU A 166 12.09 3.07 -9.79
N TRP A 167 11.58 3.24 -11.02
CA TRP A 167 12.34 2.97 -12.24
C TRP A 167 13.61 3.84 -12.33
N LYS A 168 13.51 5.14 -12.01
CA LYS A 168 14.65 6.05 -11.98
C LYS A 168 15.71 5.63 -10.97
N MET A 169 15.28 5.18 -9.79
CA MET A 169 16.19 4.71 -8.74
C MET A 169 16.87 3.40 -9.14
N LEU A 170 16.13 2.46 -9.74
CA LEU A 170 16.69 1.19 -10.20
C LEU A 170 17.71 1.39 -11.34
N ASP A 171 17.46 2.34 -12.23
CA ASP A 171 18.37 2.70 -13.32
C ASP A 171 19.67 3.34 -12.77
N GLU A 172 19.56 4.36 -11.91
CA GLU A 172 20.71 5.07 -11.32
C GLU A 172 21.57 4.18 -10.41
N TYR A 173 20.95 3.25 -9.70
CA TYR A 173 21.64 2.39 -8.72
C TYR A 173 21.70 0.92 -9.16
N SER A 174 21.67 0.65 -10.47
CA SER A 174 21.72 -0.70 -11.05
C SER A 174 22.93 -1.50 -10.56
N ASP A 175 24.10 -0.87 -10.42
CA ASP A 175 25.33 -1.49 -9.91
C ASP A 175 25.21 -1.98 -8.45
N LEU A 176 24.42 -1.30 -7.63
CA LEU A 176 24.19 -1.66 -6.21
C LEU A 176 23.16 -2.75 -6.05
N ILE A 177 22.26 -2.88 -7.01
CA ILE A 177 21.19 -3.88 -7.00
C ILE A 177 21.68 -5.18 -7.64
N GLY A 178 22.65 -5.08 -8.58
CA GLY A 178 23.14 -6.19 -9.37
C GLY A 178 22.00 -6.88 -10.14
N ASN A 179 22.08 -8.18 -10.32
CA ASN A 179 20.97 -8.96 -10.86
C ASN A 179 19.85 -9.23 -9.81
N ASP A 180 19.85 -8.53 -8.68
CA ASP A 180 19.02 -8.81 -7.52
C ASP A 180 17.72 -7.98 -7.47
N VAL A 181 17.13 -7.71 -8.64
CA VAL A 181 15.69 -7.34 -8.67
C VAL A 181 14.87 -8.47 -8.05
N ALA A 182 15.30 -9.72 -8.22
CA ALA A 182 14.73 -10.88 -7.54
C ALA A 182 14.77 -10.72 -6.00
N GLY A 183 15.82 -10.16 -5.43
CA GLY A 183 15.90 -9.88 -3.99
C GLY A 183 14.95 -8.79 -3.52
N LEU A 184 14.62 -7.81 -4.38
CA LEU A 184 13.55 -6.84 -4.07
C LEU A 184 12.17 -7.50 -4.06
N LEU A 185 11.96 -8.51 -4.88
CA LEU A 185 10.73 -9.30 -4.92
C LEU A 185 10.63 -10.29 -3.75
N GLN A 186 11.75 -10.79 -3.24
CA GLN A 186 11.81 -11.73 -2.10
C GLN A 186 11.80 -11.04 -0.72
N SER A 187 11.95 -9.73 -0.63
CA SER A 187 12.15 -9.01 0.63
C SER A 187 10.96 -9.08 1.62
N ASN A 188 9.84 -9.63 1.23
CA ASN A 188 8.70 -9.86 2.12
C ASN A 188 8.67 -11.26 2.77
N GLN A 189 9.55 -12.21 2.35
CA GLN A 189 9.58 -13.56 2.93
C GLN A 189 10.61 -13.76 4.05
N SER A 190 11.48 -12.79 4.34
CA SER A 190 12.67 -13.04 5.15
C SER A 190 12.92 -12.10 6.33
N ASN A 191 11.92 -11.40 6.88
CA ASN A 191 12.14 -10.54 8.05
C ASN A 191 11.28 -10.84 9.27
N ASP A 192 10.73 -12.06 9.41
CA ASP A 192 10.21 -12.56 10.68
C ASP A 192 10.98 -13.82 11.06
N GLY A 193 12.18 -13.60 11.64
CA GLY A 193 12.87 -14.62 12.42
C GLY A 193 12.06 -14.92 13.68
N PHE A 194 11.10 -15.84 13.59
CA PHE A 194 10.59 -16.57 14.75
C PHE A 194 10.34 -18.02 14.38
N GLY A 195 10.86 -18.89 15.25
CA GLY A 195 11.07 -20.30 15.16
C GLY A 195 9.98 -21.12 14.48
N SER A 196 10.48 -22.08 13.74
CA SER A 196 9.74 -23.21 13.21
C SER A 196 8.94 -23.93 14.31
N ASP A 197 7.61 -23.87 14.20
CA ASP A 197 6.77 -24.92 14.73
C ASP A 197 5.90 -25.46 13.60
N ASN A 198 6.08 -26.74 13.28
CA ASN A 198 5.45 -27.42 12.15
C ASN A 198 3.95 -27.60 12.41
N GLY A 199 3.15 -26.78 11.77
CA GLY A 199 1.72 -26.98 11.62
C GLY A 199 1.29 -26.37 10.30
N GLU A 200 0.74 -27.19 9.40
CA GLU A 200 0.16 -26.79 8.14
C GLU A 200 -0.91 -25.69 8.37
N ILE A 201 -0.50 -24.43 8.24
CA ILE A 201 -1.42 -23.29 8.16
C ILE A 201 -1.32 -22.81 6.71
N GLY A 202 -2.39 -23.05 5.95
CA GLY A 202 -2.52 -22.49 4.60
C GLY A 202 -2.31 -20.97 4.60
N ASP A 203 -2.07 -20.39 3.40
CA ASP A 203 -1.73 -18.99 3.08
C ASP A 203 -2.60 -17.91 3.76
N ALA A 204 -2.56 -17.80 5.08
CA ALA A 204 -3.27 -16.78 5.82
C ALA A 204 -2.39 -15.53 5.95
N ALA A 205 -2.90 -14.38 5.50
CA ALA A 205 -2.22 -13.10 5.67
C ALA A 205 -1.87 -12.84 7.14
N ILE A 206 -0.64 -12.40 7.40
CA ILE A 206 -0.12 -12.09 8.73
C ILE A 206 -0.12 -10.58 8.92
N ILE A 207 -0.71 -10.12 10.02
CA ILE A 207 -0.73 -8.68 10.35
C ILE A 207 0.67 -8.22 10.76
N SER A 208 1.12 -7.11 10.19
CA SER A 208 2.49 -6.62 10.34
C SER A 208 2.68 -5.57 11.44
N PHE A 209 1.61 -5.19 12.19
CA PHE A 209 1.70 -4.12 13.19
C PHE A 209 0.71 -4.24 14.37
N GLY A 210 0.91 -3.39 15.40
CA GLY A 210 0.04 -3.28 16.58
C GLY A 210 0.08 -4.52 17.47
N LYS A 211 -0.94 -4.67 18.34
CA LYS A 211 -1.04 -5.79 19.29
C LYS A 211 -1.23 -7.17 18.64
N TYR A 212 -1.51 -7.17 17.33
CA TYR A 212 -1.74 -8.38 16.54
C TYR A 212 -0.59 -8.70 15.59
N SER A 213 0.53 -7.96 15.68
CA SER A 213 1.71 -8.19 14.82
C SER A 213 2.20 -9.63 14.92
N GLY A 214 2.49 -10.25 13.80
CA GLY A 214 2.93 -11.64 13.70
C GLY A 214 1.83 -12.70 13.85
N LEU A 215 0.55 -12.30 13.93
CA LEU A 215 -0.57 -13.23 14.00
C LEU A 215 -1.29 -13.34 12.66
N ALA A 216 -1.64 -14.57 12.28
CA ALA A 216 -2.50 -14.81 11.14
C ALA A 216 -3.93 -14.31 11.40
N PHE A 217 -4.60 -13.77 10.38
CA PHE A 217 -5.92 -13.18 10.49
C PHE A 217 -6.97 -14.09 11.15
N PRO A 218 -7.09 -15.40 10.82
CA PRO A 218 -8.05 -16.27 11.50
C PRO A 218 -7.82 -16.37 13.02
N LYS A 219 -6.56 -16.29 13.47
CA LYS A 219 -6.21 -16.32 14.88
C LYS A 219 -6.59 -15.02 15.59
N ILE A 220 -6.47 -13.88 14.90
CA ILE A 220 -6.90 -12.58 15.44
C ILE A 220 -8.41 -12.57 15.66
N MET A 221 -9.20 -13.06 14.72
CA MET A 221 -10.66 -13.14 14.84
C MET A 221 -11.10 -14.06 15.97
N SER A 222 -10.34 -15.11 16.28
CA SER A 222 -10.61 -15.98 17.43
C SER A 222 -10.27 -15.34 18.78
N LEU A 223 -9.26 -14.44 18.80
CA LEU A 223 -8.81 -13.74 20.03
C LEU A 223 -9.65 -12.49 20.32
N ASP A 224 -10.15 -11.82 19.32
CA ASP A 224 -10.93 -10.59 19.45
C ASP A 224 -12.11 -10.54 18.46
N PRO A 225 -13.17 -11.34 18.71
CA PRO A 225 -14.33 -11.42 17.81
C PRO A 225 -15.08 -10.08 17.67
N LYS A 226 -14.84 -9.11 18.57
CA LYS A 226 -15.48 -7.81 18.55
C LYS A 226 -14.90 -6.86 17.49
N LEU A 227 -13.74 -7.18 16.91
CA LEU A 227 -13.16 -6.37 15.84
C LEU A 227 -14.10 -6.24 14.62
N SER A 228 -14.87 -7.29 14.31
CA SER A 228 -15.86 -7.27 13.24
C SER A 228 -17.20 -6.56 13.62
N LEU A 229 -17.40 -6.29 14.91
CA LEU A 229 -18.67 -5.71 15.43
C LEU A 229 -18.59 -4.20 15.70
N ILE A 230 -17.43 -3.57 15.50
CA ILE A 230 -17.20 -2.15 15.82
C ILE A 230 -17.85 -1.21 14.79
N HIS A 231 -18.47 -1.75 13.71
CA HIS A 231 -19.13 -0.96 12.68
C HIS A 231 -20.45 -1.60 12.19
N ILE A 232 -21.41 -1.70 13.09
CA ILE A 232 -22.84 -1.74 12.73
C ILE A 232 -23.49 -0.47 13.26
#